data_517c7ea6dd8829fced9e6a74610826e3
#
_entry.id   517c7ea6dd8829fced9e6a74610826e3
#
_cell.length_a   1.000
_cell.length_b   1.000
_cell.length_c   1.000
_cell.angle_alpha   90.00
_cell.angle_beta   90.00
_cell.angle_gamma   90.00
#
_symmetry.space_group_name_H-M   'P 1'
#
loop_
_entity.id
_entity.type
_entity.pdbx_description
1 polymer ?
#
loop_
_entity_poly.entity_id
_entity_poly.type
_entity_poly.pdbx_seq_one_letter_code
_entity_poly.pdbx_strand_id
1 'polypeptide(L)'
;MSLKPKVALSQDFLLNLSKLPSGVQSKVMKWAILFQSNPKSTSINYENIHAASDTNMKSVRIDGDWRGIVFKPDRGDVYVLLHVNKHDEAYRWAERRKLIINPVTGAMQMIQVEEAAVV
;
A
#
# COMPACT_ATOMS: atom_id res chain seq x y z
N MET A 1 4.84 -25.98 -8.45
CA MET A 1 4.47 -25.46 -7.13
C MET A 1 4.19 -23.98 -7.19
N SER A 2 3.00 -23.59 -6.83
CA SER A 2 2.69 -22.16 -6.71
C SER A 2 3.28 -21.63 -5.41
N LEU A 3 4.07 -20.57 -5.49
CA LEU A 3 4.56 -19.87 -4.30
C LEU A 3 3.41 -19.14 -3.62
N LYS A 4 3.28 -19.31 -2.33
CA LYS A 4 2.28 -18.57 -1.55
C LYS A 4 2.70 -17.09 -1.52
N PRO A 5 1.76 -16.15 -1.74
CA PRO A 5 2.06 -14.75 -1.58
C PRO A 5 2.55 -14.42 -0.17
N LYS A 6 3.51 -13.52 -0.10
CA LYS A 6 4.02 -12.98 1.15
C LYS A 6 3.49 -11.57 1.33
N VAL A 7 3.15 -11.22 2.54
CA VAL A 7 2.66 -9.87 2.86
C VAL A 7 3.59 -9.23 3.88
N ALA A 8 4.13 -8.08 3.52
CA ALA A 8 4.94 -7.27 4.42
C ALA A 8 4.14 -6.05 4.89
N LEU A 9 4.42 -5.62 6.10
CA LEU A 9 3.86 -4.39 6.66
C LEU A 9 4.97 -3.35 6.74
N SER A 10 4.76 -2.19 6.11
CA SER A 10 5.75 -1.12 6.20
C SER A 10 5.67 -0.44 7.57
N GLN A 11 6.77 0.19 7.97
CA GLN A 11 6.81 0.98 9.19
C GLN A 11 5.80 2.14 9.13
N ASP A 12 5.68 2.80 7.98
CA ASP A 12 4.72 3.87 7.77
C ASP A 12 3.29 3.40 8.01
N PHE A 13 2.94 2.23 7.51
CA PHE A 13 1.61 1.66 7.73
C PHE A 13 1.33 1.47 9.22
N LEU A 14 2.28 0.90 9.95
CA LEU A 14 2.13 0.66 11.39
C LEU A 14 2.01 1.97 12.17
N LEU A 15 2.79 2.99 11.80
CA LEU A 15 2.70 4.30 12.41
C LEU A 15 1.35 4.98 12.14
N ASN A 16 0.87 4.90 10.91
CA ASN A 16 -0.46 5.41 10.56
C ASN A 16 -1.55 4.72 11.38
N LEU A 17 -1.49 3.40 11.45
CA LEU A 17 -2.47 2.59 12.17
C LEU A 17 -2.59 3.05 13.62
N SER A 18 -1.45 3.32 14.27
CA SER A 18 -1.42 3.75 15.66
C SER A 18 -2.08 5.10 15.91
N LYS A 19 -2.22 5.93 14.87
CA LYS A 19 -2.77 7.29 14.96
C LYS A 19 -4.22 7.40 14.48
N LEU A 20 -4.81 6.32 13.98
CA LEU A 20 -6.18 6.34 13.47
C LEU A 20 -7.20 6.41 14.61
N PRO A 21 -8.36 7.04 14.37
CA PRO A 21 -9.48 6.90 15.29
C PRO A 21 -9.84 5.44 15.52
N SER A 22 -10.28 5.08 16.73
CA SER A 22 -10.48 3.69 17.13
C SER A 22 -11.44 2.92 16.21
N GLY A 23 -12.51 3.55 15.74
CA GLY A 23 -13.46 2.92 14.82
C GLY A 23 -12.85 2.62 13.46
N VAL A 24 -12.00 3.49 12.95
CA VAL A 24 -11.27 3.30 11.70
C VAL A 24 -10.18 2.25 11.88
N GLN A 25 -9.50 2.29 13.02
CA GLN A 25 -8.45 1.34 13.36
C GLN A 25 -8.96 -0.11 13.28
N SER A 26 -10.15 -0.36 13.82
CA SER A 26 -10.78 -1.69 13.76
C SER A 26 -11.06 -2.14 12.34
N LYS A 27 -11.54 -1.23 11.48
CA LYS A 27 -11.79 -1.54 10.06
C LYS A 27 -10.50 -1.87 9.31
N VAL A 28 -9.46 -1.10 9.56
CA VAL A 28 -8.14 -1.31 8.94
C VAL A 28 -7.54 -2.63 9.39
N MET A 29 -7.66 -2.96 10.67
CA MET A 29 -7.18 -4.23 11.19
C MET A 29 -7.86 -5.42 10.53
N LYS A 30 -9.19 -5.39 10.39
CA LYS A 30 -9.94 -6.45 9.70
C LYS A 30 -9.50 -6.60 8.25
N TRP A 31 -9.32 -5.48 7.56
CA TRP A 31 -8.84 -5.48 6.20
C TRP A 31 -7.42 -6.06 6.10
N ALA A 32 -6.53 -5.66 7.00
CA ALA A 32 -5.16 -6.16 7.01
C ALA A 32 -5.10 -7.67 7.21
N ILE A 33 -5.96 -8.22 8.07
CA ILE A 33 -6.06 -9.67 8.29
C ILE A 33 -6.52 -10.36 7.01
N LEU A 34 -7.56 -9.86 6.36
CA LEU A 34 -8.03 -10.39 5.09
C LEU A 34 -6.94 -10.36 4.03
N PHE A 35 -6.23 -9.24 3.94
CA PHE A 35 -5.14 -9.06 3.00
C PHE A 35 -4.03 -10.07 3.23
N GLN A 36 -3.62 -10.26 4.48
CA GLN A 36 -2.59 -11.25 4.83
C GLN A 36 -3.03 -12.69 4.53
N SER A 37 -4.31 -12.97 4.72
CA SER A 37 -4.84 -14.31 4.46
C SER A 37 -4.82 -14.64 2.98
N ASN A 38 -5.19 -13.69 2.12
CA ASN A 38 -5.19 -13.87 0.68
C ASN A 38 -5.20 -12.53 -0.06
N PRO A 39 -4.01 -12.01 -0.41
CA PRO A 39 -3.93 -10.73 -1.14
C PRO A 39 -4.48 -10.81 -2.57
N LYS A 40 -4.72 -12.02 -3.09
CA LYS A 40 -5.32 -12.24 -4.41
C LYS A 40 -6.83 -12.44 -4.35
N SER A 41 -7.44 -12.32 -3.17
CA SER A 41 -8.88 -12.51 -3.01
C SER A 41 -9.66 -11.52 -3.89
N THR A 42 -10.72 -12.02 -4.52
CA THR A 42 -11.62 -11.17 -5.32
C THR A 42 -12.39 -10.16 -4.47
N SER A 43 -12.46 -10.35 -3.16
CA SER A 43 -13.07 -9.39 -2.27
C SER A 43 -12.19 -8.15 -2.02
N ILE A 44 -10.92 -8.19 -2.43
CA ILE A 44 -10.04 -7.02 -2.40
C ILE A 44 -10.10 -6.35 -3.76
N ASN A 45 -10.69 -5.16 -3.81
CA ASN A 45 -10.80 -4.39 -5.04
C ASN A 45 -9.65 -3.41 -5.14
N TYR A 46 -8.64 -3.78 -5.93
CA TYR A 46 -7.51 -2.90 -6.20
C TYR A 46 -7.89 -1.85 -7.22
N GLU A 47 -7.68 -0.59 -6.89
CA GLU A 47 -7.91 0.53 -7.79
C GLU A 47 -6.58 1.18 -8.19
N ASN A 48 -6.48 1.53 -9.46
CA ASN A 48 -5.31 2.23 -9.97
C ASN A 48 -5.27 3.67 -9.44
N ILE A 49 -4.06 4.14 -9.21
CA ILE A 49 -3.82 5.54 -8.83
C ILE A 49 -3.18 6.20 -10.05
N HIS A 50 -3.96 6.98 -10.80
CA HIS A 50 -3.57 7.47 -12.13
C HIS A 50 -2.30 8.33 -12.12
N ALA A 51 -2.13 9.15 -11.10
CA ALA A 51 -0.97 10.05 -11.00
C ALA A 51 0.20 9.44 -10.22
N ALA A 52 0.13 8.17 -9.84
CA ALA A 52 1.19 7.52 -9.08
C ALA A 52 2.45 7.34 -9.93
N SER A 53 3.60 7.69 -9.36
CA SER A 53 4.91 7.46 -9.98
C SER A 53 5.23 5.96 -10.05
N ASP A 54 4.71 5.18 -9.12
CA ASP A 54 4.86 3.73 -9.05
C ASP A 54 3.56 3.07 -9.46
N THR A 55 3.53 2.46 -10.63
CA THR A 55 2.33 1.81 -11.17
C THR A 55 1.91 0.57 -10.38
N ASN A 56 2.77 0.05 -9.52
CA ASN A 56 2.45 -1.08 -8.65
C ASN A 56 1.76 -0.65 -7.37
N MET A 57 1.72 0.64 -7.08
CA MET A 57 0.93 1.15 -5.97
C MET A 57 -0.53 1.20 -6.36
N LYS A 58 -1.36 0.57 -5.52
CA LYS A 58 -2.80 0.52 -5.71
C LYS A 58 -3.50 1.04 -4.48
N SER A 59 -4.72 1.51 -4.64
CA SER A 59 -5.55 1.86 -3.50
C SER A 59 -6.57 0.77 -3.25
N VAL A 60 -6.94 0.60 -1.98
CA VAL A 60 -7.99 -0.30 -1.56
C VAL A 60 -8.96 0.47 -0.67
N ARG A 61 -10.23 0.37 -0.97
CA ARG A 61 -11.27 1.05 -0.18
C ARG A 61 -11.45 0.36 1.16
N ILE A 62 -11.22 1.10 2.24
CA ILE A 62 -11.51 0.65 3.60
C ILE A 62 -12.98 0.95 3.94
N ASP A 63 -13.40 2.19 3.70
CA ASP A 63 -14.78 2.63 3.79
C ASP A 63 -14.99 3.85 2.87
N GLY A 64 -16.06 4.60 3.05
CA GLY A 64 -16.37 5.75 2.20
C GLY A 64 -15.28 6.82 2.18
N ASP A 65 -14.58 7.01 3.30
CA ASP A 65 -13.60 8.08 3.46
C ASP A 65 -12.16 7.60 3.45
N TRP A 66 -11.90 6.37 3.88
CA TRP A 66 -10.55 5.86 4.14
C TRP A 66 -10.07 4.90 3.06
N ARG A 67 -8.79 5.01 2.70
CA ARG A 67 -8.14 4.18 1.69
C ARG A 67 -6.84 3.61 2.23
N GLY A 68 -6.59 2.34 1.89
CA GLY A 68 -5.29 1.72 2.10
C GLY A 68 -4.47 1.83 0.81
N ILE A 69 -3.18 2.05 0.95
CA ILE A 69 -2.24 2.03 -0.17
C ILE A 69 -1.39 0.78 -0.03
N VAL A 70 -1.34 0.01 -1.10
CA VAL A 70 -0.62 -1.26 -1.15
C VAL A 70 0.30 -1.32 -2.36
N PHE A 71 1.37 -2.07 -2.23
CA PHE A 71 2.20 -2.46 -3.36
C PHE A 71 1.71 -3.82 -3.84
N LYS A 72 1.27 -3.87 -5.09
CA LYS A 72 0.85 -5.09 -5.76
C LYS A 72 1.84 -5.39 -6.87
N PRO A 73 2.70 -6.42 -6.75
CA PRO A 73 3.72 -6.68 -7.75
C PRO A 73 3.10 -7.15 -9.07
N ASP A 74 3.68 -6.73 -10.20
CA ASP A 74 3.34 -7.27 -11.52
C ASP A 74 3.82 -8.71 -11.63
N ARG A 75 5.01 -8.94 -11.08
CA ARG A 75 5.64 -10.25 -11.02
C ARG A 75 6.16 -10.46 -9.60
N GLY A 76 6.12 -11.70 -9.18
CA GLY A 76 6.57 -12.04 -7.84
C GLY A 76 5.42 -12.18 -6.87
N ASP A 77 5.76 -12.43 -5.63
CA ASP A 77 4.82 -12.88 -4.60
C ASP A 77 4.79 -11.98 -3.36
N VAL A 78 5.50 -10.86 -3.36
CA VAL A 78 5.58 -9.99 -2.20
C VAL A 78 4.66 -8.80 -2.36
N TYR A 79 3.63 -8.75 -1.53
CA TYR A 79 2.70 -7.62 -1.41
C TYR A 79 3.07 -6.82 -0.17
N VAL A 80 2.86 -5.52 -0.19
CA VAL A 80 3.22 -4.65 0.94
C VAL A 80 2.08 -3.72 1.30
N LEU A 81 1.71 -3.68 2.57
CA LEU A 81 0.83 -2.64 3.10
C LEU A 81 1.67 -1.41 3.40
N LEU A 82 1.39 -0.30 2.71
CA LEU A 82 2.25 0.88 2.71
C LEU A 82 1.75 2.03 3.56
N HIS A 83 0.45 2.32 3.47
CA HIS A 83 -0.09 3.55 4.06
C HIS A 83 -1.61 3.43 4.20
N VAL A 84 -2.17 4.19 5.11
CA VAL A 84 -3.62 4.34 5.22
C VAL A 84 -3.94 5.78 5.58
N ASN A 85 -4.91 6.36 4.88
CA ASN A 85 -5.35 7.74 5.13
C ASN A 85 -6.69 7.97 4.45
N LYS A 86 -7.24 9.16 4.60
CA LYS A 86 -8.40 9.58 3.83
C LYS A 86 -8.07 9.62 2.35
N HIS A 87 -9.09 9.47 1.51
CA HIS A 87 -8.95 9.32 0.06
C HIS A 87 -7.93 10.29 -0.56
N ASP A 88 -8.12 11.58 -0.38
CA ASP A 88 -7.25 12.57 -1.04
C ASP A 88 -5.82 12.54 -0.50
N GLU A 89 -5.68 12.39 0.80
CA GLU A 89 -4.38 12.33 1.45
C GLU A 89 -3.63 11.06 1.05
N ALA A 90 -4.32 9.92 0.99
CA ALA A 90 -3.74 8.65 0.57
C ALA A 90 -3.22 8.73 -0.86
N TYR A 91 -4.02 9.32 -1.76
CA TYR A 91 -3.63 9.46 -3.16
C TYR A 91 -2.44 10.41 -3.32
N ARG A 92 -2.42 11.54 -2.61
CA ARG A 92 -1.25 12.44 -2.62
C ARG A 92 0.01 11.74 -2.13
N TRP A 93 -0.13 10.95 -1.07
CA TRP A 93 1.00 10.18 -0.53
C TRP A 93 1.56 9.23 -1.58
N ALA A 94 0.70 8.49 -2.26
CA ALA A 94 1.10 7.51 -3.27
C ALA A 94 1.71 8.15 -4.52
N GLU A 95 1.19 9.30 -4.93
CA GLU A 95 1.66 10.00 -6.13
C GLU A 95 3.14 10.37 -6.05
N ARG A 96 3.66 10.59 -4.85
CA ARG A 96 5.02 11.10 -4.62
C ARG A 96 5.99 10.06 -4.12
N ARG A 97 5.62 8.79 -4.08
CA ARG A 97 6.47 7.75 -3.51
C ARG A 97 6.65 6.59 -4.47
N LYS A 98 7.77 5.91 -4.31
CA LYS A 98 8.11 4.73 -5.10
C LYS A 98 8.75 3.72 -4.16
N LEU A 99 8.35 2.45 -4.29
CA LEU A 99 8.94 1.37 -3.54
C LEU A 99 10.02 0.69 -4.39
N ILE A 100 11.22 0.61 -3.85
CA ILE A 100 12.33 -0.11 -4.48
C ILE A 100 12.66 -1.33 -3.64
N ILE A 101 12.75 -2.47 -4.30
CA ILE A 101 13.14 -3.73 -3.66
C ILE A 101 14.52 -4.10 -4.19
N ASN A 102 15.47 -4.28 -3.27
CA ASN A 102 16.81 -4.74 -3.65
C ASN A 102 16.73 -6.20 -4.08
N PRO A 103 17.10 -6.54 -5.33
CA PRO A 103 16.93 -7.90 -5.83
C PRO A 103 17.89 -8.92 -5.16
N VAL A 104 18.97 -8.44 -4.56
CA VAL A 104 19.96 -9.32 -3.91
C VAL A 104 19.58 -9.61 -2.47
N THR A 105 19.23 -8.59 -1.71
CA THR A 105 18.97 -8.71 -0.27
C THR A 105 17.48 -8.83 0.07
N GLY A 106 16.60 -8.46 -0.86
CA GLY A 106 15.16 -8.33 -0.61
C GLY A 106 14.79 -7.12 0.22
N ALA A 107 15.74 -6.28 0.58
CA ALA A 107 15.47 -5.06 1.34
C ALA A 107 14.59 -4.11 0.56
N MET A 108 13.61 -3.52 1.24
CA MET A 108 12.67 -2.57 0.65
C MET A 108 12.99 -1.16 1.10
N GLN A 109 12.91 -0.23 0.18
CA GLN A 109 13.13 1.19 0.47
C GLN A 109 12.03 2.02 -0.18
N MET A 110 11.38 2.84 0.64
CA MET A 110 10.42 3.82 0.15
C MET A 110 11.18 5.09 -0.21
N ILE A 111 11.02 5.55 -1.45
CA ILE A 111 11.63 6.80 -1.89
C ILE A 111 10.53 7.81 -2.16
N GLN A 112 10.79 9.05 -1.77
CA GLN A 112 9.98 10.17 -2.17
C GLN A 112 10.49 10.67 -3.53
N VAL A 113 9.59 10.70 -4.50
CA VAL A 113 9.89 11.22 -5.82
C VAL A 113 9.49 12.69 -5.85
N GLU A 114 10.44 13.57 -6.07
CA GLU A 114 10.19 15.00 -6.23
C GLU A 114 10.26 15.35 -7.70
N GLU A 115 9.29 16.14 -8.16
CA GLU A 115 9.38 16.70 -9.48
C GLU A 115 10.51 17.71 -9.52
N ALA A 116 11.35 17.62 -10.55
CA ALA A 116 12.36 18.64 -10.77
C ALA A 116 11.67 19.98 -10.97
N ALA A 117 12.08 20.97 -10.19
CA ALA A 117 11.57 22.32 -10.41
C ALA A 117 12.03 22.78 -11.78
N VAL A 118 11.05 23.03 -12.67
CA VAL A 118 11.34 23.64 -13.96
C VAL A 118 11.45 25.14 -13.72
N VAL A 119 12.67 25.62 -13.84
CA VAL A 119 12.93 27.04 -13.72
C VAL A 119 12.73 27.69 -15.06
#